data_e2b945beaa988b0949ca9a5f68efeafc
#
_entry.id   e2b945beaa988b0949ca9a5f68efeafc
#
_cell.length_a   1.000
_cell.length_b   1.000
_cell.length_c   1.000
_cell.angle_alpha   90.00
_cell.angle_beta   90.00
_cell.angle_gamma   90.00
#
_symmetry.space_group_name_H-M   'P 1'
#
loop_
_entity.id
_entity.type
_entity.pdbx_description
1 polymer ?
#
loop_
_entity_poly.entity_id
_entity_poly.type
_entity_poly.pdbx_seq_one_letter_code
_entity_poly.pdbx_strand_id
1 'polypeptide(L)'
;MTCPCSVSRYRWIRNLCSLVCAVVGCCSLPAARAQSADIEKPLLNIDDDISAFAFAPDGRIVYSARHHFHTKQYDLERDDIWLQETGGKRKRLLQGEKFTRGNTPFSYIIDSFRWSPNGRLILAQLVTTSVVDEHGATQDSIMTLAMEDNGKEIRLGANDSLLKDAYDASFLTDNSTIVYLTEIIKPKVLFSFKYVNIAAGPTGFVFEGRTFLDADPIVRTNLAIGVERDRNLTGPPRLQRLELLAQDDRELATLEEYEGGVTVSPSGKKVAYYVDKEVLEVRDLTEPSKIARLRVGLGTFRWSPDETRILLKRAPEKKSGELVWIEIPALIAHTAQDKEPPPVTQPAFVSILHGLAFRDFAITPDGKLAVIAPGKRNLLVFPLPR
;
A
#
# COMPACT_ATOMS: atom_id res chain seq x y z
N MET A 1 13.56 3.77 22.36
CA MET A 1 12.24 3.19 22.00
C MET A 1 11.85 3.74 20.65
N THR A 2 12.09 3.00 19.57
CA THR A 2 11.82 3.43 18.19
C THR A 2 10.49 2.83 17.77
N CYS A 3 9.52 3.70 17.46
CA CYS A 3 8.20 3.31 16.93
C CYS A 3 8.37 2.52 15.63
N PRO A 4 7.80 1.33 15.46
CA PRO A 4 7.83 0.63 14.19
C PRO A 4 6.94 1.37 13.18
N CYS A 5 7.53 1.95 12.16
CA CYS A 5 6.81 2.48 11.01
C CYS A 5 6.28 1.33 10.15
N SER A 6 5.09 1.49 9.58
CA SER A 6 4.44 0.52 8.69
C SER A 6 5.37 0.03 7.57
N VAL A 7 5.43 -1.27 7.37
CA VAL A 7 6.50 -1.92 6.58
C VAL A 7 6.12 -2.10 5.10
N SER A 8 4.82 -2.07 4.75
CA SER A 8 4.37 -2.62 3.47
C SER A 8 4.70 -1.79 2.22
N ARG A 9 4.65 -0.47 2.29
CA ARG A 9 4.99 0.41 1.14
C ARG A 9 6.12 1.40 1.44
N TYR A 10 6.66 1.38 2.67
CA TYR A 10 7.67 2.30 3.17
C TYR A 10 9.07 1.70 3.35
N ARG A 11 9.29 0.43 3.06
CA ARG A 11 10.60 -0.20 3.25
C ARG A 11 11.71 0.46 2.43
N TRP A 12 11.37 0.99 1.26
CA TRP A 12 12.31 1.72 0.41
C TRP A 12 12.79 3.04 1.02
N ILE A 13 11.94 3.72 1.78
CA ILE A 13 12.27 5.00 2.41
C ILE A 13 13.14 4.83 3.67
N ARG A 14 13.04 3.69 4.36
CA ARG A 14 13.74 3.46 5.63
C ARG A 14 15.26 3.29 5.47
N ASN A 15 15.74 2.73 4.35
CA ASN A 15 17.16 2.57 4.08
C ASN A 15 17.84 3.89 3.62
N LEU A 16 17.08 4.92 3.27
CA LEU A 16 17.58 6.21 2.81
C LEU A 16 17.70 7.27 3.90
N CYS A 17 16.93 7.16 5.00
CA CYS A 17 16.97 8.13 6.08
C CYS A 17 18.24 8.11 6.94
N SER A 18 19.12 7.13 6.79
CA SER A 18 20.31 7.00 7.64
C SER A 18 21.57 7.69 7.09
N LEU A 19 21.54 8.36 5.97
CA LEU A 19 22.79 8.83 5.32
C LEU A 19 22.78 10.24 4.70
N VAL A 20 21.86 11.13 5.04
CA VAL A 20 21.93 12.51 4.50
C VAL A 20 21.66 13.55 5.58
N CYS A 21 22.70 13.90 6.31
CA CYS A 21 22.88 15.21 6.94
C CYS A 21 24.13 15.84 6.33
N ALA A 22 24.00 16.57 5.24
CA ALA A 22 24.93 17.67 4.89
C ALA A 22 24.46 18.43 3.63
N VAL A 23 24.32 19.71 3.79
CA VAL A 23 24.43 20.81 2.81
C VAL A 23 23.35 20.90 1.74
N VAL A 24 22.43 21.84 1.89
CA VAL A 24 21.70 22.45 0.75
C VAL A 24 21.59 23.96 0.92
N GLY A 25 22.10 24.67 -0.10
CA GLY A 25 21.93 26.09 -0.27
C GLY A 25 20.49 26.45 -0.66
N CYS A 26 20.02 27.59 -0.15
CA CYS A 26 18.70 28.15 -0.41
C CYS A 26 18.54 28.60 -1.87
N CYS A 27 17.61 27.99 -2.59
CA CYS A 27 16.92 28.63 -3.72
C CYS A 27 15.47 28.84 -3.33
N SER A 28 15.10 30.08 -3.05
CA SER A 28 13.72 30.49 -2.77
C SER A 28 12.90 30.50 -4.05
N LEU A 29 12.04 29.51 -4.24
CA LEU A 29 10.99 29.52 -5.26
C LEU A 29 9.79 30.32 -4.75
N PRO A 30 9.06 31.05 -5.62
CA PRO A 30 7.88 31.80 -5.21
C PRO A 30 6.79 30.84 -4.73
N ALA A 31 6.37 31.01 -3.49
CA ALA A 31 5.28 30.25 -2.91
C ALA A 31 3.96 30.64 -3.62
N ALA A 32 3.45 29.76 -4.47
CA ALA A 32 2.07 29.84 -4.90
C ALA A 32 1.16 29.81 -3.64
N ARG A 33 0.37 30.84 -3.44
CA ARG A 33 -0.60 30.90 -2.33
C ARG A 33 -1.60 29.76 -2.50
N ALA A 34 -1.47 28.71 -1.70
CA ALA A 34 -2.48 27.70 -1.58
C ALA A 34 -3.76 28.34 -1.00
N GLN A 35 -4.87 28.21 -1.72
CA GLN A 35 -6.17 28.53 -1.16
C GLN A 35 -6.46 27.49 -0.07
N SER A 36 -6.63 27.94 1.18
CA SER A 36 -7.02 27.07 2.27
C SER A 36 -8.50 26.72 2.13
N ALA A 37 -8.81 25.47 1.83
CA ALA A 37 -10.16 24.98 2.09
C ALA A 37 -10.33 24.84 3.60
N ASP A 38 -11.38 25.40 4.16
CA ASP A 38 -11.76 25.15 5.55
C ASP A 38 -12.00 23.65 5.71
N ILE A 39 -11.41 23.04 6.75
CA ILE A 39 -11.61 21.61 7.03
C ILE A 39 -13.08 21.44 7.37
N GLU A 40 -13.83 20.84 6.44
CA GLU A 40 -15.24 20.51 6.66
C GLU A 40 -15.39 19.53 7.83
N LYS A 41 -16.53 19.54 8.47
CA LYS A 41 -16.86 18.59 9.53
C LYS A 41 -16.85 17.17 8.94
N PRO A 42 -16.18 16.18 9.58
CA PRO A 42 -16.15 14.83 9.06
C PRO A 42 -17.57 14.24 9.00
N LEU A 43 -17.86 13.55 7.91
CA LEU A 43 -19.11 12.81 7.69
C LEU A 43 -19.21 11.57 8.57
N LEU A 44 -18.06 10.99 8.89
CA LEU A 44 -17.90 9.83 9.76
C LEU A 44 -16.67 10.05 10.63
N ASN A 45 -16.80 9.70 11.92
CA ASN A 45 -15.70 9.65 12.88
C ASN A 45 -15.77 8.32 13.64
N ILE A 46 -14.74 7.47 13.48
CA ILE A 46 -14.57 6.27 14.29
C ILE A 46 -13.47 6.58 15.31
N ASP A 47 -13.89 6.71 16.57
CA ASP A 47 -13.02 7.08 17.69
C ASP A 47 -12.40 5.82 18.31
N ASP A 48 -11.32 5.35 17.70
CA ASP A 48 -10.48 4.23 18.14
C ASP A 48 -9.01 4.48 17.79
N ASP A 49 -8.07 3.78 18.39
CA ASP A 49 -6.66 3.83 18.02
C ASP A 49 -6.40 3.01 16.75
N ILE A 50 -6.79 3.57 15.60
CA ILE A 50 -6.80 2.88 14.31
C ILE A 50 -5.40 2.89 13.68
N SER A 51 -4.93 1.72 13.25
CA SER A 51 -3.66 1.56 12.52
C SER A 51 -3.85 1.35 11.03
N ALA A 52 -4.89 0.63 10.61
CA ALA A 52 -5.21 0.34 9.22
C ALA A 52 -6.72 0.25 8.99
N PHE A 53 -7.16 0.45 7.76
CA PHE A 53 -8.56 0.28 7.35
C PHE A 53 -8.68 -0.04 5.86
N ALA A 54 -9.81 -0.62 5.46
CA ALA A 54 -10.19 -0.75 4.05
C ALA A 54 -11.71 -0.77 3.88
N PHE A 55 -12.16 -0.23 2.74
CA PHE A 55 -13.57 -0.25 2.35
C PHE A 55 -13.88 -1.50 1.52
N ALA A 56 -14.97 -2.18 1.89
CA ALA A 56 -15.56 -3.21 1.06
C ALA A 56 -16.25 -2.61 -0.19
N PRO A 57 -16.52 -3.40 -1.22
CA PRO A 57 -17.26 -2.94 -2.40
C PRO A 57 -18.64 -2.35 -2.10
N ASP A 58 -19.28 -2.81 -1.04
CA ASP A 58 -20.61 -2.37 -0.56
C ASP A 58 -20.56 -1.22 0.45
N GLY A 59 -19.37 -0.67 0.73
CA GLY A 59 -19.18 0.47 1.62
C GLY A 59 -18.97 0.12 3.10
N ARG A 60 -19.03 -1.14 3.49
CA ARG A 60 -18.61 -1.57 4.83
C ARG A 60 -17.13 -1.26 5.05
N ILE A 61 -16.74 -1.07 6.31
CA ILE A 61 -15.37 -0.70 6.67
C ILE A 61 -14.81 -1.77 7.60
N VAL A 62 -13.70 -2.42 7.19
CA VAL A 62 -12.85 -3.16 8.12
C VAL A 62 -11.75 -2.24 8.62
N TYR A 63 -11.47 -2.27 9.91
CA TYR A 63 -10.39 -1.49 10.50
C TYR A 63 -9.77 -2.21 11.69
N SER A 64 -8.54 -1.84 12.00
CA SER A 64 -7.81 -2.33 13.17
C SER A 64 -7.85 -1.30 14.28
N ALA A 65 -8.04 -1.75 15.52
CA ALA A 65 -7.93 -0.90 16.71
C ALA A 65 -6.88 -1.48 17.65
N ARG A 66 -5.91 -0.63 18.07
CA ARG A 66 -4.82 -1.02 18.93
C ARG A 66 -5.32 -1.43 20.31
N HIS A 67 -4.84 -2.57 20.76
CA HIS A 67 -5.07 -3.09 22.09
C HIS A 67 -3.75 -3.36 22.82
N HIS A 68 -3.59 -2.75 24.00
CA HIS A 68 -2.46 -2.95 24.88
C HIS A 68 -2.86 -3.86 26.01
N PHE A 69 -2.06 -4.86 26.32
CA PHE A 69 -2.28 -5.73 27.45
C PHE A 69 -0.97 -6.23 28.06
N HIS A 70 -1.04 -6.53 29.34
CA HIS A 70 0.09 -6.97 30.13
C HIS A 70 -0.01 -8.46 30.41
N THR A 71 1.09 -9.14 30.19
CA THR A 71 1.29 -10.50 30.70
C THR A 71 2.18 -10.41 31.94
N LYS A 72 2.40 -11.55 32.63
CA LYS A 72 3.32 -11.57 33.79
C LYS A 72 4.76 -11.16 33.44
N GLN A 73 5.16 -11.26 32.17
CA GLN A 73 6.55 -11.06 31.72
C GLN A 73 6.69 -10.00 30.65
N TYR A 74 5.62 -9.69 29.88
CA TYR A 74 5.71 -8.85 28.69
C TYR A 74 4.53 -7.89 28.57
N ASP A 75 4.84 -6.69 28.10
CA ASP A 75 3.86 -5.75 27.59
C ASP A 75 3.68 -6.02 26.10
N LEU A 76 2.46 -6.39 25.70
CA LEU A 76 2.16 -6.77 24.33
C LEU A 76 1.16 -5.78 23.72
N GLU A 77 1.36 -5.51 22.44
CA GLU A 77 0.42 -4.76 21.61
C GLU A 77 -0.14 -5.68 20.54
N ARG A 78 -1.45 -5.75 20.43
CA ARG A 78 -2.11 -6.47 19.35
C ARG A 78 -3.34 -5.72 18.91
N ASP A 79 -3.55 -5.69 17.60
CA ASP A 79 -4.70 -5.01 17.04
C ASP A 79 -5.94 -5.91 17.09
N ASP A 80 -7.06 -5.39 17.57
CA ASP A 80 -8.38 -5.95 17.32
C ASP A 80 -8.78 -5.69 15.87
N ILE A 81 -9.56 -6.56 15.26
CA ILE A 81 -10.18 -6.33 13.94
C ILE A 81 -11.66 -6.08 14.13
N TRP A 82 -12.12 -4.96 13.59
CA TRP A 82 -13.52 -4.54 13.64
C TRP A 82 -14.09 -4.39 12.23
N LEU A 83 -15.37 -4.72 12.11
CA LEU A 83 -16.19 -4.42 10.93
C LEU A 83 -17.26 -3.41 11.32
N GLN A 84 -17.36 -2.33 10.56
CA GLN A 84 -18.47 -1.39 10.61
C GLN A 84 -19.36 -1.58 9.39
N GLU A 85 -20.62 -1.89 9.64
CA GLU A 85 -21.67 -1.96 8.64
C GLU A 85 -22.05 -0.58 8.11
N THR A 86 -22.61 -0.51 6.92
CA THR A 86 -23.09 0.76 6.32
C THR A 86 -24.12 1.49 7.18
N GLY A 87 -24.89 0.77 7.99
CA GLY A 87 -25.83 1.33 8.99
C GLY A 87 -25.17 1.76 10.30
N GLY A 88 -23.85 1.77 10.42
CA GLY A 88 -23.11 2.22 11.60
C GLY A 88 -22.96 1.16 12.70
N LYS A 89 -23.59 -0.01 12.60
CA LYS A 89 -23.41 -1.10 13.54
C LYS A 89 -21.96 -1.64 13.45
N ARG A 90 -21.35 -1.87 14.60
CA ARG A 90 -19.97 -2.36 14.71
C ARG A 90 -19.94 -3.78 15.24
N LYS A 91 -19.06 -4.60 14.70
CA LYS A 91 -18.82 -5.98 15.11
C LYS A 91 -17.32 -6.23 15.22
N ARG A 92 -16.87 -6.81 16.33
CA ARG A 92 -15.49 -7.25 16.45
C ARG A 92 -15.34 -8.62 15.79
N LEU A 93 -14.46 -8.71 14.80
CA LEU A 93 -14.16 -9.93 14.05
C LEU A 93 -13.05 -10.72 14.73
N LEU A 94 -12.01 -10.03 15.24
CA LEU A 94 -10.89 -10.64 15.93
C LEU A 94 -10.60 -9.88 17.22
N GLN A 95 -10.43 -10.60 18.31
CA GLN A 95 -9.96 -10.06 19.58
C GLN A 95 -8.45 -10.29 19.69
N GLY A 96 -7.65 -9.23 19.62
CA GLY A 96 -6.19 -9.30 19.59
C GLY A 96 -5.58 -10.01 20.80
N GLU A 97 -6.13 -9.79 22.00
CA GLU A 97 -5.69 -10.46 23.21
C GLU A 97 -5.78 -12.00 23.11
N LYS A 98 -6.84 -12.52 22.47
CA LYS A 98 -7.08 -13.96 22.31
C LYS A 98 -6.38 -14.57 21.10
N PHE A 99 -5.87 -13.74 20.20
CA PHE A 99 -5.18 -14.23 19.02
C PHE A 99 -3.76 -14.67 19.38
N THR A 100 -3.56 -15.99 19.49
CA THR A 100 -2.29 -16.61 19.85
C THR A 100 -1.86 -17.62 18.80
N ARG A 101 -0.57 -17.82 18.64
CA ARG A 101 0.02 -18.85 17.79
C ARG A 101 1.19 -19.49 18.54
N GLY A 102 1.02 -20.78 18.88
CA GLY A 102 1.99 -21.49 19.69
C GLY A 102 2.16 -20.87 21.08
N ASN A 103 3.32 -21.08 21.69
CA ASN A 103 3.63 -20.62 23.04
C ASN A 103 4.52 -19.36 23.07
N THR A 104 4.96 -18.86 21.92
CA THR A 104 5.86 -17.71 21.84
C THR A 104 5.06 -16.42 22.01
N PRO A 105 5.41 -15.57 22.99
CA PRO A 105 4.82 -14.26 23.14
C PRO A 105 5.12 -13.40 21.91
N PHE A 106 4.11 -12.74 21.34
CA PHE A 106 4.30 -11.85 20.21
C PHE A 106 3.33 -10.67 20.25
N SER A 107 3.82 -9.55 19.78
CA SER A 107 3.02 -8.38 19.43
C SER A 107 2.73 -8.40 17.93
N TYR A 108 1.64 -7.79 17.50
CA TYR A 108 1.42 -7.51 16.09
C TYR A 108 0.64 -6.24 15.87
N ILE A 109 0.90 -5.62 14.75
CA ILE A 109 0.10 -4.52 14.21
C ILE A 109 -0.46 -4.93 12.86
N ILE A 110 -1.64 -4.48 12.55
CA ILE A 110 -2.19 -4.62 11.21
C ILE A 110 -1.73 -3.44 10.38
N ASP A 111 -1.05 -3.74 9.28
CA ASP A 111 -0.49 -2.75 8.36
C ASP A 111 -1.47 -2.40 7.24
N SER A 112 -2.19 -3.39 6.73
CA SER A 112 -3.16 -3.19 5.66
C SER A 112 -4.26 -4.24 5.66
N PHE A 113 -5.36 -3.91 4.99
CA PHE A 113 -6.45 -4.84 4.68
C PHE A 113 -6.75 -4.87 3.19
N ARG A 114 -7.20 -6.02 2.70
CA ARG A 114 -7.76 -6.17 1.36
C ARG A 114 -9.02 -7.02 1.39
N TRP A 115 -10.03 -6.58 0.67
CA TRP A 115 -11.26 -7.32 0.49
C TRP A 115 -11.21 -8.21 -0.75
N SER A 116 -11.89 -9.36 -0.68
CA SER A 116 -12.21 -10.11 -1.90
C SER A 116 -13.15 -9.31 -2.81
N PRO A 117 -13.14 -9.58 -4.13
CA PRO A 117 -14.04 -8.90 -5.08
C PRO A 117 -15.51 -8.93 -4.70
N ASN A 118 -15.98 -10.03 -4.09
CA ASN A 118 -17.37 -10.18 -3.63
C ASN A 118 -17.64 -9.57 -2.25
N GLY A 119 -16.65 -9.01 -1.56
CA GLY A 119 -16.78 -8.38 -0.25
C GLY A 119 -17.06 -9.33 0.92
N ARG A 120 -16.82 -10.63 0.78
CA ARG A 120 -17.08 -11.62 1.84
C ARG A 120 -15.84 -12.05 2.60
N LEU A 121 -14.67 -11.90 2.01
CA LEU A 121 -13.40 -12.32 2.59
C LEU A 121 -12.47 -11.14 2.79
N ILE A 122 -11.65 -11.23 3.81
CA ILE A 122 -10.72 -10.18 4.23
C ILE A 122 -9.34 -10.80 4.36
N LEU A 123 -8.33 -10.12 3.80
CA LEU A 123 -6.92 -10.33 4.09
C LEU A 123 -6.45 -9.21 5.00
N ALA A 124 -5.79 -9.56 6.09
CA ALA A 124 -5.13 -8.63 7.00
C ALA A 124 -3.63 -8.92 6.98
N GLN A 125 -2.83 -7.95 6.58
CA GLN A 125 -1.38 -8.05 6.65
C GLN A 125 -0.93 -7.62 8.05
N LEU A 126 -0.23 -8.52 8.74
CA LEU A 126 0.28 -8.32 10.08
C LEU A 126 1.80 -8.13 10.04
N VAL A 127 2.28 -7.15 10.76
CA VAL A 127 3.70 -7.02 11.12
C VAL A 127 3.82 -7.52 12.56
N THR A 128 4.52 -8.63 12.74
CA THR A 128 4.64 -9.29 14.04
C THR A 128 6.04 -9.11 14.60
N THR A 129 6.12 -8.97 15.92
CA THR A 129 7.37 -8.93 16.68
C THR A 129 7.31 -10.03 17.74
N SER A 130 8.10 -11.06 17.59
CA SER A 130 8.15 -12.22 18.50
C SER A 130 9.39 -12.14 19.38
N VAL A 131 9.26 -12.53 20.66
CA VAL A 131 10.40 -12.73 21.56
C VAL A 131 11.00 -14.10 21.27
N VAL A 132 12.26 -14.15 20.86
CA VAL A 132 12.90 -15.40 20.38
C VAL A 132 13.87 -16.04 21.38
N ASP A 133 14.26 -15.33 22.43
CA ASP A 133 15.13 -15.86 23.47
C ASP A 133 14.79 -15.33 24.88
N GLU A 134 15.42 -15.91 25.89
CA GLU A 134 15.24 -15.52 27.30
C GLU A 134 15.82 -14.14 27.67
N HIS A 135 16.67 -13.58 26.80
CA HIS A 135 17.25 -12.24 26.98
C HIS A 135 16.40 -11.13 26.33
N GLY A 136 15.25 -11.50 25.75
CA GLY A 136 14.32 -10.56 25.15
C GLY A 136 14.70 -10.13 23.74
N ALA A 137 15.57 -10.88 23.05
CA ALA A 137 15.80 -10.65 21.62
C ALA A 137 14.50 -10.83 20.82
N THR A 138 14.28 -9.97 19.84
CA THR A 138 13.04 -9.96 19.07
C THR A 138 13.31 -10.22 17.60
N GLN A 139 12.36 -10.88 16.95
CA GLN A 139 12.34 -11.11 15.51
C GLN A 139 11.04 -10.55 14.91
N ASP A 140 11.19 -9.71 13.90
CA ASP A 140 10.08 -9.22 13.12
C ASP A 140 9.79 -10.14 11.94
N SER A 141 8.51 -10.33 11.65
CA SER A 141 8.06 -11.05 10.45
C SER A 141 6.77 -10.45 9.91
N ILE A 142 6.48 -10.75 8.65
CA ILE A 142 5.25 -10.34 7.99
C ILE A 142 4.41 -11.57 7.73
N MET A 143 3.13 -11.46 8.04
CA MET A 143 2.16 -12.52 7.84
C MET A 143 0.88 -11.94 7.25
N THR A 144 0.15 -12.74 6.49
CA THR A 144 -1.19 -12.39 6.03
C THR A 144 -2.20 -13.36 6.63
N LEU A 145 -3.18 -12.83 7.35
CA LEU A 145 -4.32 -13.56 7.90
C LEU A 145 -5.49 -13.47 6.94
N ALA A 146 -6.14 -14.61 6.65
CA ALA A 146 -7.37 -14.64 5.88
C ALA A 146 -8.57 -14.96 6.77
N MET A 147 -9.67 -14.24 6.60
CA MET A 147 -10.92 -14.46 7.34
C MET A 147 -12.17 -14.14 6.53
N GLU A 148 -13.29 -14.72 6.94
CA GLU A 148 -14.62 -14.31 6.48
C GLU A 148 -15.03 -12.99 7.14
N ASP A 149 -16.00 -12.28 6.58
CA ASP A 149 -16.56 -11.04 7.13
C ASP A 149 -17.35 -11.23 8.45
N ASN A 150 -17.54 -12.47 8.86
CA ASN A 150 -18.09 -12.84 10.17
C ASN A 150 -17.01 -13.03 11.25
N GLY A 151 -15.72 -13.00 10.89
CA GLY A 151 -14.56 -13.20 11.76
C GLY A 151 -14.05 -14.64 11.83
N LYS A 152 -14.63 -15.57 11.06
CA LYS A 152 -14.13 -16.94 10.98
C LYS A 152 -12.84 -16.96 10.15
N GLU A 153 -11.77 -17.46 10.75
CA GLU A 153 -10.50 -17.65 10.06
C GLU A 153 -10.61 -18.70 8.95
N ILE A 154 -9.98 -18.44 7.83
CA ILE A 154 -9.94 -19.34 6.67
C ILE A 154 -8.59 -20.05 6.69
N ARG A 155 -8.62 -21.36 6.57
CA ARG A 155 -7.39 -22.15 6.44
C ARG A 155 -6.76 -21.95 5.06
N LEU A 156 -5.47 -21.66 5.06
CA LEU A 156 -4.65 -21.46 3.89
C LEU A 156 -3.58 -22.57 3.86
N GLY A 157 -3.70 -23.49 2.91
CA GLY A 157 -2.82 -24.66 2.89
C GLY A 157 -3.15 -25.70 3.98
N ALA A 158 -2.16 -26.49 4.36
CA ALA A 158 -2.39 -27.74 5.10
C ALA A 158 -2.99 -27.54 6.51
N ASN A 159 -2.68 -26.47 7.25
CA ASN A 159 -3.11 -26.36 8.65
C ASN A 159 -3.21 -24.95 9.25
N ASP A 160 -2.95 -23.87 8.52
CA ASP A 160 -2.90 -22.54 9.12
C ASP A 160 -3.76 -21.52 8.33
N SER A 161 -4.27 -20.52 9.04
CA SER A 161 -4.93 -19.34 8.46
C SER A 161 -3.95 -18.22 8.14
N LEU A 162 -2.67 -18.41 8.43
CA LEU A 162 -1.59 -17.43 8.20
C LEU A 162 -0.66 -17.85 7.08
N LEU A 163 -0.44 -16.94 6.14
CA LEU A 163 0.65 -17.01 5.17
C LEU A 163 1.85 -16.26 5.73
N LYS A 164 2.96 -16.97 5.91
CA LYS A 164 4.24 -16.37 6.34
C LYS A 164 4.94 -15.71 5.17
N ASP A 165 5.64 -14.61 5.44
CA ASP A 165 6.42 -13.85 4.47
C ASP A 165 5.59 -13.47 3.22
N ALA A 166 4.29 -13.20 3.43
CA ALA A 166 3.34 -12.84 2.40
C ALA A 166 3.10 -11.33 2.42
N TYR A 167 3.58 -10.66 1.38
CA TYR A 167 3.46 -9.22 1.18
C TYR A 167 2.38 -8.93 0.14
N ASP A 168 1.65 -7.85 0.31
CA ASP A 168 0.67 -7.33 -0.65
C ASP A 168 -0.31 -8.39 -1.19
N ALA A 169 -0.71 -9.32 -0.32
CA ALA A 169 -1.62 -10.39 -0.69
C ALA A 169 -2.97 -9.84 -1.20
N SER A 170 -3.48 -10.42 -2.28
CA SER A 170 -4.72 -9.99 -2.92
C SER A 170 -5.51 -11.19 -3.45
N PHE A 171 -6.84 -11.10 -3.38
CA PHE A 171 -7.71 -12.07 -4.02
C PHE A 171 -7.79 -11.85 -5.53
N LEU A 172 -7.82 -12.94 -6.29
CA LEU A 172 -8.20 -12.93 -7.69
C LEU A 172 -9.72 -12.91 -7.87
N THR A 173 -10.19 -12.82 -9.10
CA THR A 173 -11.62 -12.69 -9.44
C THR A 173 -12.47 -13.88 -9.00
N ASP A 174 -11.85 -15.04 -8.83
CA ASP A 174 -12.51 -16.27 -8.37
C ASP A 174 -12.86 -16.27 -6.88
N ASN A 175 -12.41 -15.25 -6.12
CA ASN A 175 -12.55 -15.12 -4.67
C ASN A 175 -11.97 -16.29 -3.85
N SER A 176 -11.24 -17.18 -4.48
CA SER A 176 -10.66 -18.37 -3.85
C SER A 176 -9.14 -18.45 -4.00
N THR A 177 -8.58 -17.79 -4.99
CA THR A 177 -7.14 -17.72 -5.19
C THR A 177 -6.59 -16.42 -4.62
N ILE A 178 -5.61 -16.55 -3.74
CA ILE A 178 -4.85 -15.44 -3.17
C ILE A 178 -3.48 -15.47 -3.84
N VAL A 179 -3.06 -14.35 -4.41
CA VAL A 179 -1.70 -14.11 -4.86
C VAL A 179 -1.00 -13.18 -3.89
N TYR A 180 0.27 -13.36 -3.69
CA TYR A 180 1.09 -12.57 -2.79
C TYR A 180 2.53 -12.52 -3.25
N LEU A 181 3.24 -11.49 -2.80
CA LEU A 181 4.67 -11.37 -3.00
C LEU A 181 5.41 -12.04 -1.86
N THR A 182 6.49 -12.73 -2.17
CA THR A 182 7.45 -13.24 -1.19
C THR A 182 8.81 -12.65 -1.47
N GLU A 183 9.49 -12.25 -0.40
CA GLU A 183 10.80 -11.59 -0.49
C GLU A 183 11.90 -12.61 -0.79
N ILE A 184 12.80 -12.26 -1.71
CA ILE A 184 14.06 -12.97 -1.97
C ILE A 184 15.20 -12.05 -1.52
N ILE A 185 15.87 -12.44 -0.44
CA ILE A 185 16.95 -11.63 0.14
C ILE A 185 18.28 -12.10 -0.42
N LYS A 186 18.83 -11.47 -1.43
CA LYS A 186 20.25 -11.39 -1.86
C LYS A 186 20.36 -11.23 -3.38
N PRO A 187 21.17 -10.32 -3.88
CA PRO A 187 21.98 -9.29 -3.19
C PRO A 187 21.16 -8.04 -2.81
N LYS A 188 19.98 -7.87 -3.32
CA LYS A 188 18.99 -6.82 -2.98
C LYS A 188 17.64 -7.48 -2.75
N VAL A 189 16.74 -6.75 -2.10
CA VAL A 189 15.37 -7.20 -1.91
C VAL A 189 14.66 -7.23 -3.26
N LEU A 190 14.31 -8.44 -3.68
CA LEU A 190 13.47 -8.72 -4.84
C LEU A 190 12.28 -9.55 -4.39
N PHE A 191 11.23 -9.54 -5.16
CA PHE A 191 10.01 -10.29 -4.88
C PHE A 191 9.75 -11.35 -5.96
N SER A 192 9.09 -12.42 -5.54
CA SER A 192 8.47 -13.40 -6.44
C SER A 192 6.99 -13.50 -6.13
N PHE A 193 6.18 -13.77 -7.14
CA PHE A 193 4.78 -14.06 -6.94
C PHE A 193 4.55 -15.51 -6.49
N LYS A 194 3.73 -15.68 -5.48
CA LYS A 194 3.17 -16.96 -5.05
C LYS A 194 1.66 -16.91 -5.04
N TYR A 195 1.05 -18.06 -5.07
CA TYR A 195 -0.40 -18.20 -4.89
C TYR A 195 -0.75 -19.28 -3.88
N VAL A 196 -1.93 -19.18 -3.32
CA VAL A 196 -2.62 -20.23 -2.57
C VAL A 196 -4.09 -20.24 -2.96
N ASN A 197 -4.64 -21.43 -3.22
CA ASN A 197 -6.07 -21.58 -3.43
C ASN A 197 -6.74 -22.08 -2.14
N ILE A 198 -7.73 -21.34 -1.66
CA ILE A 198 -8.43 -21.61 -0.39
C ILE A 198 -9.13 -22.97 -0.43
N ALA A 199 -9.76 -23.33 -1.56
CA ALA A 199 -10.53 -24.56 -1.69
C ALA A 199 -9.66 -25.80 -1.87
N ALA A 200 -8.58 -25.67 -2.65
CA ALA A 200 -7.73 -26.80 -3.03
C ALA A 200 -6.48 -26.96 -2.16
N GLY A 201 -6.08 -25.91 -1.44
CA GLY A 201 -4.91 -25.90 -0.56
C GLY A 201 -3.52 -25.90 -1.22
N PRO A 202 -3.31 -26.11 -2.54
CA PRO A 202 -1.98 -26.07 -3.10
C PRO A 202 -1.45 -24.63 -3.12
N THR A 203 -0.17 -24.51 -2.78
CA THR A 203 0.62 -23.30 -2.97
C THR A 203 1.59 -23.50 -4.13
N GLY A 204 1.92 -22.46 -4.84
CA GLY A 204 2.87 -22.52 -5.94
C GLY A 204 3.46 -21.16 -6.27
N PHE A 205 4.41 -21.15 -7.19
CA PHE A 205 4.91 -19.92 -7.79
C PHE A 205 4.05 -19.54 -8.99
N VAL A 206 3.79 -18.26 -9.13
CA VAL A 206 3.33 -17.65 -10.37
C VAL A 206 4.57 -17.03 -11.02
N PHE A 207 4.85 -17.34 -12.28
CA PHE A 207 6.08 -16.93 -12.98
C PHE A 207 7.35 -17.41 -12.27
N GLU A 208 7.49 -18.75 -12.14
CA GLU A 208 8.65 -19.38 -11.49
C GLU A 208 9.98 -18.88 -12.08
N GLY A 209 10.92 -18.56 -11.19
CA GLY A 209 12.25 -18.07 -11.56
C GLY A 209 12.33 -16.59 -11.91
N ARG A 210 11.20 -15.89 -12.08
CA ARG A 210 11.17 -14.43 -12.30
C ARG A 210 11.24 -13.67 -10.99
N THR A 211 11.78 -12.48 -11.04
CA THR A 211 11.93 -11.60 -9.88
C THR A 211 11.54 -10.17 -10.21
N PHE A 212 10.94 -9.49 -9.22
CA PHE A 212 10.38 -8.15 -9.37
C PHE A 212 10.97 -7.22 -8.30
N LEU A 213 11.21 -5.98 -8.68
CA LEU A 213 11.53 -4.90 -7.74
C LEU A 213 10.28 -4.46 -6.97
N ASP A 214 9.14 -4.50 -7.64
CA ASP A 214 7.86 -4.05 -7.12
C ASP A 214 6.73 -4.61 -7.98
N ALA A 215 5.53 -4.74 -7.42
CA ALA A 215 4.35 -5.13 -8.17
C ALA A 215 3.06 -4.67 -7.48
N ASP A 216 2.05 -4.35 -8.29
CA ASP A 216 0.71 -4.00 -7.81
C ASP A 216 -0.36 -4.85 -8.52
N PRO A 217 -1.06 -5.76 -7.80
CA PRO A 217 -2.20 -6.48 -8.34
C PRO A 217 -3.34 -5.51 -8.63
N ILE A 218 -3.92 -5.62 -9.83
CA ILE A 218 -5.07 -4.79 -10.21
C ILE A 218 -6.31 -5.37 -9.52
N VAL A 219 -6.87 -4.60 -8.61
CA VAL A 219 -8.01 -5.01 -7.79
C VAL A 219 -9.18 -5.49 -8.66
N ARG A 220 -9.79 -6.62 -8.28
CA ARG A 220 -10.91 -7.27 -8.98
C ARG A 220 -10.59 -7.74 -10.41
N THR A 221 -9.34 -8.02 -10.69
CA THR A 221 -8.91 -8.64 -11.94
C THR A 221 -7.94 -9.78 -11.65
N ASN A 222 -7.55 -10.50 -12.71
CA ASN A 222 -6.47 -11.48 -12.62
C ASN A 222 -5.15 -10.92 -13.14
N LEU A 223 -5.04 -9.61 -13.17
CA LEU A 223 -3.89 -8.89 -13.69
C LEU A 223 -3.05 -8.28 -12.57
N ALA A 224 -1.77 -8.16 -12.82
CA ALA A 224 -0.87 -7.30 -12.05
C ALA A 224 0.03 -6.51 -12.99
N ILE A 225 0.57 -5.41 -12.48
CA ILE A 225 1.69 -4.72 -13.10
C ILE A 225 2.90 -4.97 -12.23
N GLY A 226 3.98 -5.44 -12.81
CA GLY A 226 5.25 -5.71 -12.12
C GLY A 226 6.41 -4.96 -12.77
N VAL A 227 7.36 -4.56 -11.95
CA VAL A 227 8.65 -4.05 -12.42
C VAL A 227 9.68 -5.16 -12.26
N GLU A 228 9.89 -5.89 -13.34
CA GLU A 228 10.78 -7.05 -13.36
C GLU A 228 12.24 -6.62 -13.39
N ARG A 229 13.08 -7.35 -12.68
CA ARG A 229 14.52 -7.28 -12.77
C ARG A 229 15.14 -8.63 -12.48
N ASP A 230 16.20 -8.97 -13.20
CA ASP A 230 16.91 -10.23 -12.93
C ASP A 230 17.58 -10.24 -11.55
N ARG A 231 17.88 -11.44 -11.03
CA ARG A 231 18.49 -11.63 -9.70
C ARG A 231 19.87 -10.97 -9.56
N ASN A 232 20.58 -10.82 -10.64
CA ASN A 232 21.91 -10.22 -10.65
C ASN A 232 21.85 -8.71 -10.83
N LEU A 233 20.66 -8.16 -11.02
CA LEU A 233 20.38 -6.74 -11.27
C LEU A 233 21.10 -6.22 -12.53
N THR A 234 21.36 -7.10 -13.48
CA THR A 234 21.92 -6.76 -14.78
C THR A 234 20.82 -6.19 -15.69
N GLY A 235 21.17 -5.24 -16.51
CA GLY A 235 20.23 -4.60 -17.43
C GLY A 235 19.23 -3.65 -16.73
N PRO A 236 18.40 -2.97 -17.53
CA PRO A 236 17.37 -2.05 -17.06
C PRO A 236 16.15 -2.79 -16.48
N PRO A 237 15.39 -2.18 -15.56
CA PRO A 237 14.10 -2.70 -15.14
C PRO A 237 13.10 -2.75 -16.29
N ARG A 238 12.18 -3.70 -16.27
CA ARG A 238 11.14 -3.87 -17.30
C ARG A 238 9.77 -3.79 -16.67
N LEU A 239 8.92 -2.91 -17.18
CA LEU A 239 7.52 -2.83 -16.79
C LEU A 239 6.74 -3.93 -17.51
N GLN A 240 6.10 -4.81 -16.75
CA GLN A 240 5.39 -5.98 -17.22
C GLN A 240 3.91 -5.92 -16.85
N ARG A 241 3.04 -6.29 -17.79
CA ARG A 241 1.66 -6.68 -17.49
C ARG A 241 1.64 -8.19 -17.32
N LEU A 242 1.11 -8.64 -16.21
CA LEU A 242 1.13 -10.03 -15.78
C LEU A 242 -0.31 -10.56 -15.72
N GLU A 243 -0.61 -11.65 -16.43
CA GLU A 243 -1.87 -12.38 -16.34
C GLU A 243 -1.68 -13.53 -15.33
N LEU A 244 -2.13 -13.33 -14.11
CA LEU A 244 -1.76 -14.18 -12.97
C LEU A 244 -2.29 -15.62 -13.05
N LEU A 245 -3.49 -15.84 -13.60
CA LEU A 245 -4.06 -17.19 -13.74
C LEU A 245 -3.51 -17.93 -14.98
N ALA A 246 -3.36 -17.23 -16.09
CA ALA A 246 -2.82 -17.82 -17.32
C ALA A 246 -1.30 -17.98 -17.27
N GLN A 247 -0.63 -17.33 -16.31
CA GLN A 247 0.83 -17.22 -16.22
C GLN A 247 1.44 -16.67 -17.52
N ASP A 248 0.74 -15.75 -18.15
CA ASP A 248 1.16 -15.04 -19.36
C ASP A 248 1.59 -13.61 -19.01
N ASP A 249 2.50 -13.06 -19.80
CA ASP A 249 3.01 -11.73 -19.56
C ASP A 249 3.28 -10.96 -20.86
N ARG A 250 3.27 -9.66 -20.71
CA ARG A 250 3.62 -8.74 -21.79
C ARG A 250 4.49 -7.62 -21.28
N GLU A 251 5.67 -7.47 -21.88
CA GLU A 251 6.49 -6.27 -21.64
C GLU A 251 5.78 -5.04 -22.20
N LEU A 252 5.64 -4.02 -21.37
CA LEU A 252 5.04 -2.73 -21.72
C LEU A 252 6.12 -1.70 -22.04
N ALA A 253 7.20 -1.71 -21.28
CA ALA A 253 8.32 -0.79 -21.47
C ALA A 253 9.58 -1.27 -20.76
N THR A 254 10.71 -0.94 -21.33
CA THR A 254 12.00 -0.92 -20.63
C THR A 254 12.15 0.43 -19.93
N LEU A 255 12.49 0.44 -18.63
CA LEU A 255 12.63 1.65 -17.83
C LEU A 255 14.09 2.05 -17.74
N GLU A 256 14.39 3.32 -17.96
CA GLU A 256 15.75 3.85 -17.75
C GLU A 256 16.10 3.87 -16.27
N GLU A 257 15.15 4.35 -15.45
CA GLU A 257 15.26 4.50 -14.02
C GLU A 257 13.95 4.02 -13.34
N TYR A 258 14.08 3.54 -12.11
CA TYR A 258 12.96 3.14 -11.26
C TYR A 258 13.34 3.26 -9.79
N GLU A 259 12.61 4.09 -9.04
CA GLU A 259 12.81 4.28 -7.60
C GLU A 259 11.79 3.50 -6.77
N GLY A 260 10.57 3.30 -7.26
CA GLY A 260 9.56 2.52 -6.55
C GLY A 260 8.12 3.02 -6.68
N GLY A 261 7.21 2.38 -5.94
CA GLY A 261 5.84 2.82 -5.73
C GLY A 261 4.91 2.60 -6.93
N VAL A 262 5.10 1.50 -7.67
CA VAL A 262 4.19 1.15 -8.77
C VAL A 262 2.75 1.04 -8.25
N THR A 263 1.82 1.75 -8.88
CA THR A 263 0.40 1.76 -8.49
C THR A 263 -0.46 1.91 -9.73
N VAL A 264 -1.42 0.99 -9.87
CA VAL A 264 -2.33 0.96 -11.02
C VAL A 264 -3.56 1.82 -10.75
N SER A 265 -4.05 2.49 -11.78
CA SER A 265 -5.30 3.27 -11.71
C SER A 265 -6.53 2.36 -11.51
N PRO A 266 -7.64 2.88 -10.96
CA PRO A 266 -8.84 2.10 -10.67
C PRO A 266 -9.40 1.31 -11.86
N SER A 267 -9.31 1.85 -13.10
CA SER A 267 -9.76 1.14 -14.31
C SER A 267 -8.74 0.12 -14.85
N GLY A 268 -7.52 0.11 -14.33
CA GLY A 268 -6.43 -0.69 -14.88
C GLY A 268 -5.85 -0.17 -16.20
N LYS A 269 -6.15 1.08 -16.60
CA LYS A 269 -5.68 1.66 -17.86
C LYS A 269 -4.42 2.47 -17.75
N LYS A 270 -4.06 2.90 -16.54
CA LYS A 270 -2.86 3.69 -16.29
C LYS A 270 -2.06 3.11 -15.13
N VAL A 271 -0.77 3.40 -15.11
CA VAL A 271 0.13 3.10 -14.01
C VAL A 271 0.92 4.35 -13.66
N ALA A 272 1.21 4.52 -12.38
CA ALA A 272 2.12 5.56 -11.90
C ALA A 272 3.20 4.93 -11.03
N TYR A 273 4.42 5.47 -11.12
CA TYR A 273 5.59 5.05 -10.34
C TYR A 273 6.62 6.18 -10.29
N TYR A 274 7.48 6.14 -9.30
CA TYR A 274 8.60 7.06 -9.22
C TYR A 274 9.76 6.57 -10.08
N VAL A 275 10.21 7.42 -11.03
CA VAL A 275 11.44 7.18 -11.80
C VAL A 275 12.67 7.55 -10.98
N ASP A 276 12.56 8.61 -10.17
CA ASP A 276 13.56 9.05 -9.19
C ASP A 276 12.86 9.64 -7.94
N LYS A 277 13.63 10.23 -7.04
CA LYS A 277 13.13 10.82 -5.78
C LYS A 277 12.24 12.05 -5.95
N GLU A 278 12.17 12.63 -7.13
CA GLU A 278 11.43 13.86 -7.38
C GLU A 278 10.33 13.68 -8.42
N VAL A 279 10.49 12.72 -9.34
CA VAL A 279 9.66 12.60 -10.54
C VAL A 279 8.78 11.38 -10.48
N LEU A 280 7.48 11.60 -10.55
CA LEU A 280 6.46 10.60 -10.77
C LEU A 280 6.15 10.50 -12.26
N GLU A 281 6.24 9.31 -12.83
CA GLU A 281 5.80 9.04 -14.20
C GLU A 281 4.41 8.38 -14.18
N VAL A 282 3.53 8.87 -15.04
CA VAL A 282 2.23 8.28 -15.33
C VAL A 282 2.28 7.76 -16.76
N ARG A 283 1.90 6.50 -16.94
CA ARG A 283 1.96 5.80 -18.24
C ARG A 283 0.62 5.16 -18.58
N ASP A 284 0.21 5.23 -19.85
CA ASP A 284 -0.94 4.50 -20.37
C ASP A 284 -0.58 3.02 -20.56
N LEU A 285 -1.43 2.10 -20.10
CA LEU A 285 -1.18 0.65 -20.21
C LEU A 285 -1.67 0.07 -21.54
N THR A 286 -2.51 0.80 -22.29
CA THR A 286 -2.96 0.40 -23.61
C THR A 286 -2.04 0.89 -24.71
N GLU A 287 -1.48 2.12 -24.51
CA GLU A 287 -0.48 2.75 -25.37
C GLU A 287 0.75 3.14 -24.54
N PRO A 288 1.64 2.18 -24.20
CA PRO A 288 2.70 2.40 -23.22
C PRO A 288 3.73 3.46 -23.58
N SER A 289 3.76 3.91 -24.83
CA SER A 289 4.56 5.09 -25.24
C SER A 289 3.98 6.41 -24.77
N LYS A 290 2.69 6.47 -24.39
CA LYS A 290 2.08 7.69 -23.85
C LYS A 290 2.36 7.84 -22.38
N ILE A 291 3.11 8.89 -22.05
CA ILE A 291 3.57 9.16 -20.69
C ILE A 291 3.41 10.65 -20.31
N ALA A 292 3.37 10.89 -19.00
CA ALA A 292 3.56 12.21 -18.41
C ALA A 292 4.51 12.11 -17.22
N ARG A 293 5.42 13.06 -17.06
CA ARG A 293 6.34 13.16 -15.92
C ARG A 293 6.02 14.39 -15.09
N LEU A 294 5.89 14.20 -13.78
CA LEU A 294 5.47 15.20 -12.82
C LEU A 294 6.54 15.36 -11.73
N ARG A 295 7.04 16.57 -11.51
CA ARG A 295 7.96 16.84 -10.40
C ARG A 295 7.17 17.05 -9.11
N VAL A 296 7.11 16.04 -8.26
CA VAL A 296 6.23 16.05 -7.08
C VAL A 296 6.96 15.76 -5.76
N GLY A 297 8.19 15.22 -5.83
CA GLY A 297 8.90 14.69 -4.67
C GLY A 297 8.31 13.36 -4.19
N LEU A 298 9.10 12.59 -3.44
CA LEU A 298 8.64 11.32 -2.89
C LEU A 298 7.47 11.50 -1.92
N GLY A 299 6.48 10.62 -2.04
CA GLY A 299 5.33 10.58 -1.15
C GLY A 299 4.43 9.39 -1.43
N THR A 300 3.52 9.11 -0.51
CA THR A 300 2.46 8.13 -0.77
C THR A 300 1.38 8.79 -1.59
N PHE A 301 0.96 8.13 -2.65
CA PHE A 301 -0.09 8.66 -3.51
C PHE A 301 -1.23 7.65 -3.74
N ARG A 302 -2.38 8.18 -4.15
CA ARG A 302 -3.57 7.43 -4.55
C ARG A 302 -4.18 8.09 -5.78
N TRP A 303 -4.75 7.28 -6.66
CA TRP A 303 -5.51 7.76 -7.81
C TRP A 303 -6.85 8.36 -7.40
N SER A 304 -7.29 9.41 -8.09
CA SER A 304 -8.70 9.81 -8.05
C SER A 304 -9.58 8.75 -8.74
N PRO A 305 -10.86 8.61 -8.35
CA PRO A 305 -11.77 7.64 -8.98
C PRO A 305 -11.95 7.86 -10.48
N ASP A 306 -11.86 9.11 -10.95
CA ASP A 306 -11.96 9.51 -12.36
C ASP A 306 -10.61 9.42 -13.11
N GLU A 307 -9.53 9.07 -12.40
CA GLU A 307 -8.16 8.91 -12.94
C GLU A 307 -7.58 10.16 -13.63
N THR A 308 -8.15 11.33 -13.35
CA THR A 308 -7.65 12.60 -13.86
C THR A 308 -6.66 13.26 -12.91
N ARG A 309 -6.65 12.84 -11.65
CA ARG A 309 -5.85 13.43 -10.57
C ARG A 309 -5.17 12.36 -9.72
N ILE A 310 -4.14 12.78 -9.04
CA ILE A 310 -3.44 12.03 -8.00
C ILE A 310 -3.56 12.79 -6.69
N LEU A 311 -3.95 12.08 -5.65
CA LEU A 311 -3.93 12.53 -4.27
C LEU A 311 -2.58 12.13 -3.66
N LEU A 312 -1.76 13.11 -3.30
CA LEU A 312 -0.41 12.91 -2.82
C LEU A 312 -0.25 13.38 -1.38
N LYS A 313 0.25 12.51 -0.51
CA LYS A 313 0.75 12.88 0.80
C LYS A 313 2.18 13.38 0.68
N ARG A 314 2.37 14.67 0.85
CA ARG A 314 3.69 15.28 0.93
C ARG A 314 4.14 15.32 2.39
N ALA A 315 5.43 15.05 2.62
CA ALA A 315 6.07 15.30 3.90
C ALA A 315 6.92 16.57 3.76
N PRO A 316 6.41 17.77 4.07
CA PRO A 316 7.24 18.95 4.12
C PRO A 316 8.29 18.79 5.23
N GLU A 317 9.49 19.26 5.00
CA GLU A 317 10.71 19.00 5.78
C GLU A 317 10.64 19.23 7.29
N LYS A 318 9.60 19.83 7.84
CA LYS A 318 9.54 20.19 9.28
C LYS A 318 8.21 20.03 10.01
N LYS A 319 7.07 19.71 9.39
CA LYS A 319 5.77 19.62 10.12
C LYS A 319 4.75 18.74 9.41
N SER A 320 3.64 18.44 10.07
CA SER A 320 2.46 17.67 9.65
C SER A 320 2.30 17.49 8.14
N GLY A 321 2.18 16.26 7.68
CA GLY A 321 2.02 15.95 6.25
C GLY A 321 0.89 16.77 5.61
N GLU A 322 1.10 17.21 4.41
CA GLU A 322 0.11 17.91 3.58
C GLU A 322 -0.48 16.93 2.57
N LEU A 323 -1.79 16.94 2.42
CA LEU A 323 -2.49 16.20 1.39
C LEU A 323 -2.89 17.13 0.26
N VAL A 324 -2.41 16.85 -0.93
CA VAL A 324 -2.62 17.70 -2.10
C VAL A 324 -3.20 16.93 -3.28
N TRP A 325 -4.01 17.60 -4.09
CA TRP A 325 -4.36 17.14 -5.43
C TRP A 325 -3.31 17.62 -6.45
N ILE A 326 -3.07 16.74 -7.43
CA ILE A 326 -2.26 17.03 -8.60
C ILE A 326 -3.05 16.60 -9.83
N GLU A 327 -3.27 17.50 -10.76
CA GLU A 327 -3.86 17.14 -12.05
C GLU A 327 -2.81 16.42 -12.91
N ILE A 328 -3.25 15.35 -13.57
CA ILE A 328 -2.43 14.60 -14.51
C ILE A 328 -2.55 15.30 -15.85
N PRO A 329 -1.45 15.82 -16.42
CA PRO A 329 -1.49 16.44 -17.74
C PRO A 329 -1.79 15.39 -18.84
N ALA A 330 -2.09 15.85 -20.02
CA ALA A 330 -2.25 14.97 -21.17
C ALA A 330 -0.98 14.13 -21.37
N LEU A 331 -1.19 12.82 -21.53
CA LEU A 331 -0.10 11.90 -21.81
C LEU A 331 0.36 12.11 -23.25
N ILE A 332 1.66 12.28 -23.47
CA ILE A 332 2.27 12.50 -24.77
C ILE A 332 3.05 11.26 -25.19
N ALA A 333 3.02 10.95 -26.48
CA ALA A 333 3.79 9.84 -27.03
C ALA A 333 5.30 10.16 -26.90
N HIS A 334 6.03 9.21 -26.34
CA HIS A 334 7.49 9.23 -26.27
C HIS A 334 8.02 7.85 -26.59
N THR A 335 8.94 7.76 -27.54
CA THR A 335 9.50 6.51 -28.03
C THR A 335 11.00 6.46 -27.79
N ALA A 336 11.59 5.27 -27.86
CA ALA A 336 13.04 5.10 -27.73
C ALA A 336 13.84 5.81 -28.86
N GLN A 337 13.17 6.32 -29.89
CA GLN A 337 13.80 7.07 -30.99
C GLN A 337 13.88 8.57 -30.69
N ASP A 338 13.15 9.05 -29.69
CA ASP A 338 13.18 10.46 -29.29
C ASP A 338 14.50 10.75 -28.58
N LYS A 339 15.23 11.74 -29.08
CA LYS A 339 16.58 12.10 -28.57
C LYS A 339 16.52 12.84 -27.23
N GLU A 340 15.42 13.49 -26.94
CA GLU A 340 15.23 14.25 -25.71
C GLU A 340 14.38 13.44 -24.73
N PRO A 341 14.70 13.47 -23.42
CA PRO A 341 13.87 12.83 -22.43
C PRO A 341 12.48 13.47 -22.38
N PRO A 342 11.43 12.75 -21.95
CA PRO A 342 10.11 13.32 -21.82
C PRO A 342 10.12 14.56 -20.92
N PRO A 343 9.37 15.62 -21.27
CA PRO A 343 9.36 16.84 -20.47
C PRO A 343 8.80 16.57 -19.08
N VAL A 344 9.44 17.15 -18.06
CA VAL A 344 8.99 17.08 -16.68
C VAL A 344 8.17 18.31 -16.35
N THR A 345 6.90 18.13 -16.07
CA THR A 345 5.96 19.19 -15.71
C THR A 345 6.02 19.48 -14.21
N GLN A 346 6.07 20.75 -13.83
CA GLN A 346 5.85 21.18 -12.46
C GLN A 346 4.33 21.35 -12.25
N PRO A 347 3.65 20.44 -11.53
CA PRO A 347 2.22 20.57 -11.37
C PRO A 347 1.84 21.65 -10.36
N ALA A 348 0.65 22.20 -10.48
CA ALA A 348 0.03 22.98 -9.42
C ALA A 348 -0.42 22.02 -8.30
N PHE A 349 -0.08 22.36 -7.06
CA PHE A 349 -0.51 21.63 -5.88
C PHE A 349 -1.74 22.32 -5.28
N VAL A 350 -2.88 21.63 -5.26
CA VAL A 350 -4.09 22.10 -4.60
C VAL A 350 -4.16 21.44 -3.22
N SER A 351 -3.97 22.20 -2.16
CA SER A 351 -4.04 21.68 -0.80
C SER A 351 -5.47 21.29 -0.44
N ILE A 352 -5.65 20.06 0.03
CA ILE A 352 -6.95 19.53 0.45
C ILE A 352 -7.03 19.48 1.97
N LEU A 353 -5.97 19.03 2.61
CA LEU A 353 -5.90 18.86 4.04
C LEU A 353 -4.59 19.42 4.55
N HIS A 354 -4.67 20.45 5.40
CA HIS A 354 -3.50 20.99 6.08
C HIS A 354 -3.80 21.22 7.56
N GLY A 355 -2.73 21.23 8.35
CA GLY A 355 -2.85 21.42 9.79
C GLY A 355 -3.35 20.17 10.55
N LEU A 356 -3.89 19.17 9.85
CA LEU A 356 -4.18 17.86 10.40
C LEU A 356 -3.03 16.92 10.00
N ALA A 357 -2.24 16.47 10.96
CA ALA A 357 -1.35 15.37 10.71
C ALA A 357 -2.20 14.12 10.41
N PHE A 358 -1.82 13.30 9.47
CA PHE A 358 -2.50 12.02 9.17
C PHE A 358 -1.46 10.93 8.89
N ARG A 359 -1.81 9.71 9.29
CA ARG A 359 -0.93 8.55 9.14
C ARG A 359 -1.09 7.92 7.77
N ASP A 360 -2.33 7.64 7.40
CA ASP A 360 -2.69 7.03 6.13
C ASP A 360 -4.00 7.64 5.60
N PHE A 361 -4.29 7.43 4.32
CA PHE A 361 -5.47 7.93 3.65
C PHE A 361 -5.89 7.01 2.51
N ALA A 362 -7.17 7.03 2.21
CA ALA A 362 -7.76 6.33 1.07
C ALA A 362 -8.91 7.15 0.48
N ILE A 363 -9.30 6.80 -0.74
CA ILE A 363 -10.55 7.27 -1.33
C ILE A 363 -11.57 6.16 -1.16
N THR A 364 -12.74 6.51 -0.63
CA THR A 364 -13.84 5.57 -0.43
C THR A 364 -14.44 5.13 -1.78
N PRO A 365 -15.16 4.01 -1.86
CA PRO A 365 -15.83 3.59 -3.11
C PRO A 365 -16.80 4.63 -3.68
N ASP A 366 -17.38 5.46 -2.84
CA ASP A 366 -18.30 6.56 -3.21
C ASP A 366 -17.58 7.91 -3.41
N GLY A 367 -16.25 7.90 -3.50
CA GLY A 367 -15.46 9.08 -3.86
C GLY A 367 -15.23 10.08 -2.75
N LYS A 368 -15.31 9.69 -1.48
CA LYS A 368 -14.97 10.53 -0.32
C LYS A 368 -13.53 10.29 0.12
N LEU A 369 -12.95 11.22 0.89
CA LEU A 369 -11.65 11.08 1.50
C LEU A 369 -11.75 10.46 2.88
N ALA A 370 -11.04 9.37 3.13
CA ALA A 370 -10.85 8.78 4.44
C ALA A 370 -9.41 8.98 4.90
N VAL A 371 -9.20 9.40 6.14
CA VAL A 371 -7.87 9.60 6.72
C VAL A 371 -7.80 9.03 8.14
N ILE A 372 -6.65 8.49 8.51
CA ILE A 372 -6.32 8.19 9.91
C ILE A 372 -5.63 9.43 10.50
N ALA A 373 -6.33 10.13 11.38
CA ALA A 373 -5.79 11.30 12.07
C ALA A 373 -4.88 10.85 13.22
N PRO A 374 -3.60 11.28 13.27
CA PRO A 374 -2.73 11.03 14.43
C PRO A 374 -3.15 11.91 15.60
N GLY A 375 -2.83 11.48 16.77
CA GLY A 375 -3.16 12.18 18.02
C GLY A 375 -4.25 11.47 18.81
N LYS A 376 -5.41 11.21 18.20
CA LYS A 376 -6.39 10.23 18.69
C LYS A 376 -6.46 8.98 17.81
N ARG A 377 -5.72 8.98 16.69
CA ARG A 377 -5.69 7.92 15.67
C ARG A 377 -7.06 7.51 15.12
N ASN A 378 -7.99 8.45 15.09
CA ASN A 378 -9.34 8.23 14.63
C ASN A 378 -9.39 8.07 13.10
N LEU A 379 -10.32 7.25 12.60
CA LEU A 379 -10.68 7.25 11.19
C LEU A 379 -11.72 8.34 10.93
N LEU A 380 -11.36 9.31 10.10
CA LEU A 380 -12.21 10.41 9.69
C LEU A 380 -12.54 10.29 8.20
N VAL A 381 -13.77 10.53 7.82
CA VAL A 381 -14.21 10.56 6.42
C VAL A 381 -14.75 11.94 6.09
N PHE A 382 -14.23 12.53 5.02
CA PHE A 382 -14.58 13.86 4.54
C PHE A 382 -15.13 13.81 3.11
N PRO A 383 -15.95 14.77 2.68
CA PRO A 383 -16.23 14.96 1.27
C PRO A 383 -14.91 15.31 0.55
N LEU A 384 -14.72 14.80 -0.68
CA LEU A 384 -13.63 15.28 -1.51
C LEU A 384 -14.04 16.61 -2.14
N PRO A 385 -13.16 17.63 -2.12
CA PRO A 385 -13.37 18.85 -2.88
C PRO A 385 -13.53 18.53 -4.37
N ARG A 386 -14.51 19.15 -5.00
CA ARG A 386 -14.75 19.03 -6.45
C ARG A 386 -13.72 19.77 -7.29
#